data_2399ba9039bf6e372bba9dda2755e79e
#
_entry.id   2399ba9039bf6e372bba9dda2755e79e
#
_cell.length_a   1.000
_cell.length_b   1.000
_cell.length_c   1.000
_cell.angle_alpha   90.00
_cell.angle_beta   90.00
_cell.angle_gamma   90.00
#
_symmetry.space_group_name_H-M   'P 1'
#
loop_
_entity.id
_entity.type
_entity.pdbx_description
1 polymer ?
#
loop_
_entity_poly.entity_id
_entity_poly.type
_entity_poly.pdbx_seq_one_letter_code
_entity_poly.pdbx_strand_id
1 'polypeptide(L)'
;MRTGTIRQTVLLPAPPSAVYRALACSEGHSAFTGSTAKIPKRAGARMSAYDGYISGTVLGLWPGMGLLQTWRTTEWPEGAPDSRLEIRLAPAGKGTRLTMIHSEVPASQAARYRGGWKAFYWAPLKRYLKGRRRSDGRPCPPRSRATCR
;
A
#
# COMPACT_ATOMS: atom_id res chain seq x y z
N MET A 1 13.81 -7.68 -20.58
CA MET A 1 13.70 -8.29 -19.24
C MET A 1 12.32 -8.89 -19.05
N ARG A 2 12.29 -10.08 -18.49
CA ARG A 2 11.01 -10.73 -18.24
C ARG A 2 10.38 -10.22 -16.97
N THR A 3 9.08 -10.04 -17.01
CA THR A 3 8.34 -9.59 -15.84
C THR A 3 7.21 -10.56 -15.55
N GLY A 4 6.68 -10.45 -14.34
CA GLY A 4 5.54 -11.24 -13.92
C GLY A 4 4.54 -10.39 -13.17
N THR A 5 3.39 -10.98 -12.87
CA THR A 5 2.33 -10.32 -12.15
C THR A 5 2.03 -11.09 -10.88
N ILE A 6 1.91 -10.35 -9.78
CA ILE A 6 1.50 -10.89 -8.49
C ILE A 6 0.06 -10.43 -8.26
N ARG A 7 -0.84 -11.37 -7.98
CA ARG A 7 -2.22 -11.01 -7.68
C ARG A 7 -2.60 -11.66 -6.36
N GLN A 8 -3.07 -10.86 -5.43
CA GLN A 8 -3.43 -11.35 -4.11
C GLN A 8 -4.72 -10.69 -3.65
N THR A 9 -5.53 -11.45 -2.93
CA THR A 9 -6.76 -10.95 -2.34
C THR A 9 -6.69 -11.23 -0.85
N VAL A 10 -7.04 -10.24 -0.03
CA VAL A 10 -7.01 -10.40 1.41
C VAL A 10 -8.25 -9.76 2.01
N LEU A 11 -8.79 -10.41 3.05
CA LEU A 11 -9.93 -9.87 3.79
C LEU A 11 -9.41 -9.16 5.03
N LEU A 12 -9.85 -7.93 5.22
CA LEU A 12 -9.35 -7.08 6.29
C LEU A 12 -10.48 -6.70 7.23
N PRO A 13 -10.21 -6.62 8.54
CA PRO A 13 -11.26 -6.43 9.56
C PRO A 13 -11.61 -4.98 9.82
N ALA A 14 -11.78 -4.19 8.78
CA ALA A 14 -12.13 -2.78 8.91
C ALA A 14 -12.75 -2.30 7.61
N PRO A 15 -13.56 -1.23 7.64
CA PRO A 15 -14.21 -0.75 6.42
C PRO A 15 -13.21 -0.18 5.42
N PRO A 16 -13.61 -0.08 4.14
CA PRO A 16 -12.68 0.40 3.11
C PRO A 16 -12.05 1.76 3.39
N SER A 17 -12.78 2.66 4.02
CA SER A 17 -12.19 3.97 4.33
C SER A 17 -11.03 3.86 5.31
N ALA A 18 -11.13 2.95 6.27
CA ALA A 18 -10.05 2.75 7.25
C ALA A 18 -8.85 2.08 6.60
N VAL A 19 -9.10 1.11 5.72
CA VAL A 19 -8.02 0.45 5.00
C VAL A 19 -7.31 1.44 4.09
N TYR A 20 -8.08 2.24 3.35
CA TYR A 20 -7.51 3.25 2.48
C TYR A 20 -6.63 4.22 3.27
N ARG A 21 -7.14 4.69 4.41
CA ARG A 21 -6.38 5.63 5.23
C ARG A 21 -5.07 5.02 5.72
N ALA A 22 -5.08 3.74 6.10
CA ALA A 22 -3.86 3.08 6.53
C ALA A 22 -2.83 2.99 5.41
N LEU A 23 -3.28 2.78 4.19
CA LEU A 23 -2.37 2.64 3.06
C LEU A 23 -1.95 3.98 2.47
N ALA A 24 -2.87 4.93 2.43
CA ALA A 24 -2.67 6.17 1.69
C ALA A 24 -2.26 7.37 2.55
N CYS A 25 -2.18 7.23 3.86
CA CYS A 25 -1.68 8.29 4.74
C CYS A 25 -0.33 7.91 5.28
N SER A 26 0.60 8.86 5.30
CA SER A 26 1.94 8.60 5.83
C SER A 26 1.90 8.07 7.25
N GLU A 27 1.06 8.65 8.09
CA GLU A 27 0.96 8.25 9.47
C GLU A 27 0.47 6.82 9.63
N GLY A 28 -0.62 6.46 8.93
CA GLY A 28 -1.14 5.11 9.01
C GLY A 28 -0.18 4.08 8.46
N HIS A 29 0.41 4.38 7.32
CA HIS A 29 1.35 3.47 6.67
C HIS A 29 2.58 3.24 7.55
N SER A 30 3.09 4.32 8.15
CA SER A 30 4.23 4.18 9.06
C SER A 30 3.86 3.39 10.31
N ALA A 31 2.64 3.60 10.80
CA ALA A 31 2.21 2.93 12.02
C ALA A 31 2.09 1.43 11.84
N PHE A 32 1.44 0.97 10.75
CA PHE A 32 1.24 -0.47 10.63
C PHE A 32 2.50 -1.21 10.17
N THR A 33 3.39 -0.55 9.44
CA THR A 33 4.64 -1.20 9.03
C THR A 33 5.73 -1.09 10.09
N GLY A 34 5.64 -0.11 10.96
CA GLY A 34 6.71 0.14 11.92
C GLY A 34 7.90 0.83 11.32
N SER A 35 7.79 1.35 10.11
CA SER A 35 8.87 2.00 9.39
C SER A 35 8.37 3.28 8.74
N THR A 36 9.26 4.22 8.48
CA THR A 36 8.85 5.50 7.92
C THR A 36 8.29 5.36 6.52
N ALA A 37 7.14 5.97 6.30
CA ALA A 37 6.52 6.06 4.99
C ALA A 37 6.17 7.52 4.71
N LYS A 38 6.30 7.91 3.46
CA LYS A 38 5.93 9.26 3.00
C LYS A 38 5.00 9.07 1.82
N ILE A 39 3.72 9.26 2.07
CA ILE A 39 2.68 9.01 1.09
C ILE A 39 2.00 10.32 0.73
N PRO A 40 2.19 10.82 -0.49
CA PRO A 40 1.54 12.07 -0.89
C PRO A 40 0.06 11.85 -1.18
N LYS A 41 -0.70 12.94 -1.14
CA LYS A 41 -2.13 12.88 -1.39
C LYS A 41 -2.51 13.32 -2.80
N ARG A 42 -1.59 13.26 -3.73
CA ARG A 42 -1.90 13.70 -5.09
C ARG A 42 -1.13 12.87 -6.10
N ALA A 43 -1.74 12.72 -7.27
CA ALA A 43 -1.10 12.04 -8.38
C ALA A 43 0.10 12.85 -8.85
N GLY A 44 1.09 12.14 -9.36
CA GLY A 44 2.30 12.76 -9.88
C GLY A 44 3.41 12.92 -8.85
N ALA A 45 3.11 12.73 -7.57
CA ALA A 45 4.10 12.93 -6.52
C ALA A 45 4.78 11.62 -6.12
N ARG A 46 5.99 11.73 -5.62
CA ARG A 46 6.78 10.56 -5.21
C ARG A 46 6.37 10.07 -3.84
N MET A 47 6.35 8.75 -3.68
CA MET A 47 6.10 8.13 -2.40
C MET A 47 7.28 7.24 -2.00
N SER A 48 7.40 6.96 -0.71
CA SER A 48 8.36 5.98 -0.22
C SER A 48 7.77 5.26 0.98
N ALA A 49 8.29 4.06 1.25
CA ALA A 49 7.86 3.27 2.39
C ALA A 49 9.03 2.42 2.85
N TYR A 50 8.89 1.88 4.07
CA TYR A 50 9.95 1.08 4.67
C TYR A 50 11.29 1.80 4.62
N ASP A 51 11.27 3.06 5.12
CA ASP A 51 12.47 3.88 5.25
C ASP A 51 13.20 4.06 3.92
N GLY A 52 12.46 4.14 2.82
CA GLY A 52 13.04 4.35 1.51
C GLY A 52 13.37 3.09 0.73
N TYR A 53 13.19 1.92 1.34
CA TYR A 53 13.41 0.67 0.62
C TYR A 53 12.45 0.55 -0.57
N ILE A 54 11.20 0.98 -0.38
CA ILE A 54 10.19 1.00 -1.43
C ILE A 54 10.01 2.44 -1.90
N SER A 55 9.87 2.64 -3.20
CA SER A 55 9.58 3.96 -3.74
C SER A 55 8.76 3.84 -5.00
N GLY A 56 8.19 4.95 -5.43
CA GLY A 56 7.38 4.98 -6.64
C GLY A 56 6.75 6.35 -6.83
N THR A 57 5.94 6.44 -7.87
CA THR A 57 5.17 7.66 -8.19
C THR A 57 3.69 7.33 -8.10
N VAL A 58 2.95 8.13 -7.37
CA VAL A 58 1.51 7.97 -7.27
C VAL A 58 0.90 8.36 -8.60
N LEU A 59 0.10 7.48 -9.19
CA LEU A 59 -0.56 7.73 -10.47
C LEU A 59 -2.04 8.08 -10.29
N GLY A 60 -2.69 7.56 -9.25
CA GLY A 60 -4.07 7.87 -8.98
C GLY A 60 -4.47 7.48 -7.58
N LEU A 61 -5.40 8.22 -7.01
CA LEU A 61 -5.91 7.97 -5.66
C LEU A 61 -7.43 8.10 -5.71
N TRP A 62 -8.12 7.06 -5.22
CA TRP A 62 -9.58 7.04 -5.14
C TRP A 62 -9.95 6.72 -3.71
N PRO A 63 -10.20 7.74 -2.87
CA PRO A 63 -10.41 7.53 -1.44
C PRO A 63 -11.47 6.47 -1.16
N GLY A 64 -11.12 5.52 -0.33
CA GLY A 64 -12.01 4.43 0.02
C GLY A 64 -12.16 3.36 -1.04
N MET A 65 -11.59 3.55 -2.23
CA MET A 65 -11.77 2.62 -3.34
C MET A 65 -10.47 2.01 -3.84
N GLY A 66 -9.37 2.73 -3.75
CA GLY A 66 -8.11 2.16 -4.19
C GLY A 66 -7.07 3.18 -4.57
N LEU A 67 -5.96 2.67 -5.09
CA LEU A 67 -4.86 3.52 -5.54
C LEU A 67 -4.08 2.83 -6.64
N LEU A 68 -3.30 3.63 -7.35
CA LEU A 68 -2.47 3.15 -8.44
C LEU A 68 -1.14 3.89 -8.36
N GLN A 69 -0.05 3.19 -8.47
CA GLN A 69 1.28 3.80 -8.40
C GLN A 69 2.31 2.94 -9.10
N THR A 70 3.47 3.51 -9.38
CA THR A 70 4.63 2.71 -9.76
C THR A 70 5.31 2.25 -8.47
N TRP A 71 6.20 1.25 -8.58
CA TRP A 71 6.74 0.62 -7.39
C TRP A 71 8.08 -0.02 -7.71
N ARG A 72 9.04 0.15 -6.82
CA ARG A 72 10.33 -0.52 -6.90
C ARG A 72 10.97 -0.57 -5.53
N THR A 73 11.99 -1.40 -5.39
CA THR A 73 12.78 -1.42 -4.16
C THR A 73 14.21 -1.05 -4.49
N THR A 74 15.00 -0.85 -3.43
CA THR A 74 16.42 -0.56 -3.60
C THR A 74 17.17 -1.74 -4.20
N GLU A 75 16.54 -2.92 -4.26
CA GLU A 75 17.14 -4.10 -4.85
C GLU A 75 16.71 -4.34 -6.28
N TRP A 76 16.10 -3.36 -6.91
CA TRP A 76 15.62 -3.46 -8.29
C TRP A 76 16.79 -3.70 -9.24
N PRO A 77 16.61 -4.54 -10.26
CA PRO A 77 17.68 -4.75 -11.23
C PRO A 77 18.03 -3.44 -11.92
N GLU A 78 19.33 -3.28 -12.15
CA GLU A 78 19.81 -2.07 -12.79
C GLU A 78 19.17 -1.89 -14.16
N GLY A 79 18.69 -0.67 -14.42
CA GLY A 79 18.06 -0.36 -15.70
C GLY A 79 16.63 -0.83 -15.86
N ALA A 80 16.10 -1.56 -14.88
CA ALA A 80 14.72 -2.04 -14.99
C ALA A 80 13.75 -0.93 -14.64
N PRO A 81 12.68 -0.76 -15.44
CA PRO A 81 11.66 0.25 -15.10
C PRO A 81 10.87 -0.17 -13.87
N ASP A 82 10.20 0.81 -13.27
CA ASP A 82 9.34 0.53 -12.11
C ASP A 82 8.23 -0.45 -12.51
N SER A 83 7.79 -1.22 -11.53
CA SER A 83 6.60 -2.03 -11.69
C SER A 83 5.37 -1.16 -11.46
N ARG A 84 4.20 -1.78 -11.57
CA ARG A 84 2.92 -1.08 -11.44
C ARG A 84 2.11 -1.77 -10.37
N LEU A 85 1.63 -0.99 -9.41
CA LEU A 85 0.89 -1.51 -8.26
C LEU A 85 -0.50 -0.91 -8.25
N GLU A 86 -1.51 -1.77 -8.29
CA GLU A 86 -2.89 -1.37 -8.21
C GLU A 86 -3.53 -2.03 -6.99
N ILE A 87 -4.20 -1.23 -6.16
CA ILE A 87 -4.94 -1.73 -5.01
C ILE A 87 -6.39 -1.35 -5.21
N ARG A 88 -7.29 -2.33 -5.06
CA ARG A 88 -8.73 -2.12 -5.14
C ARG A 88 -9.36 -2.55 -3.83
N LEU A 89 -10.28 -1.74 -3.32
CA LEU A 89 -10.97 -2.00 -2.06
C LEU A 89 -12.47 -2.12 -2.31
N ALA A 90 -13.07 -3.13 -1.72
CA ALA A 90 -14.52 -3.31 -1.81
C ALA A 90 -15.05 -3.76 -0.45
N PRO A 91 -16.24 -3.32 -0.06
CA PRO A 91 -16.84 -3.79 1.19
C PRO A 91 -17.06 -5.30 1.12
N ALA A 92 -16.81 -5.97 2.25
CA ALA A 92 -17.02 -7.41 2.35
C ALA A 92 -17.49 -7.68 3.77
N GLY A 93 -18.79 -7.88 3.96
CA GLY A 93 -19.34 -8.01 5.29
C GLY A 93 -19.08 -6.74 6.07
N LYS A 94 -18.49 -6.87 7.24
CA LYS A 94 -18.15 -5.73 8.06
C LYS A 94 -16.74 -5.23 7.78
N GLY A 95 -16.05 -5.84 6.83
CA GLY A 95 -14.68 -5.48 6.54
C GLY A 95 -14.49 -5.12 5.09
N THR A 96 -13.30 -5.41 4.60
CA THR A 96 -12.90 -5.03 3.25
C THR A 96 -12.25 -6.21 2.55
N ARG A 97 -12.58 -6.38 1.28
CA ARG A 97 -11.81 -7.25 0.40
C ARG A 97 -10.83 -6.34 -0.35
N LEU A 98 -9.57 -6.58 -0.13
CA LEU A 98 -8.51 -5.86 -0.83
C LEU A 98 -7.98 -6.77 -1.93
N THR A 99 -7.93 -6.26 -3.15
CA THR A 99 -7.32 -6.95 -4.27
C THR A 99 -6.10 -6.18 -4.72
N MET A 100 -4.96 -6.84 -4.74
CA MET A 100 -3.71 -6.23 -5.20
C MET A 100 -3.32 -6.85 -6.53
N ILE A 101 -3.00 -6.00 -7.49
CA ILE A 101 -2.47 -6.42 -8.78
C ILE A 101 -1.14 -5.71 -8.96
N HIS A 102 -0.05 -6.46 -8.86
CA HIS A 102 1.30 -5.91 -8.94
C HIS A 102 1.94 -6.48 -10.19
N SER A 103 1.92 -5.71 -11.25
CA SER A 103 2.36 -6.17 -12.58
C SER A 103 3.71 -5.57 -12.94
N GLU A 104 4.33 -6.16 -13.96
CA GLU A 104 5.63 -5.72 -14.47
C GLU A 104 6.72 -5.82 -13.41
N VAL A 105 6.62 -6.83 -12.54
CA VAL A 105 7.62 -7.10 -11.52
C VAL A 105 8.73 -7.91 -12.18
N PRO A 106 10.02 -7.58 -11.96
CA PRO A 106 11.09 -8.41 -12.52
C PRO A 106 10.88 -9.88 -12.15
N ALA A 107 10.86 -10.73 -13.15
CA ALA A 107 10.52 -12.14 -12.96
C ALA A 107 11.43 -12.80 -11.93
N SER A 108 12.70 -12.40 -11.90
CA SER A 108 13.67 -12.99 -10.98
C SER A 108 13.37 -12.65 -9.52
N GLN A 109 12.55 -11.63 -9.26
CA GLN A 109 12.25 -11.20 -7.89
C GLN A 109 10.79 -11.41 -7.51
N ALA A 110 9.95 -11.85 -8.44
CA ALA A 110 8.50 -11.91 -8.18
C ALA A 110 8.15 -12.83 -7.02
N ALA A 111 8.80 -13.99 -6.93
CA ALA A 111 8.49 -14.92 -5.84
C ALA A 111 8.80 -14.32 -4.48
N ARG A 112 9.89 -13.57 -4.39
CA ARG A 112 10.28 -12.93 -3.15
C ARG A 112 9.25 -11.89 -2.73
N TYR A 113 8.78 -11.07 -3.65
CA TYR A 113 7.80 -10.04 -3.31
C TYR A 113 6.42 -10.64 -3.03
N ARG A 114 6.11 -11.78 -3.66
CA ARG A 114 4.86 -12.47 -3.35
C ARG A 114 4.77 -12.81 -1.86
N GLY A 115 5.84 -13.37 -1.32
CA GLY A 115 5.90 -13.64 0.11
C GLY A 115 6.05 -12.37 0.94
N GLY A 116 6.78 -11.40 0.42
CA GLY A 116 6.98 -10.14 1.11
C GLY A 116 5.69 -9.39 1.36
N TRP A 117 4.77 -9.37 0.39
CA TRP A 117 3.49 -8.71 0.58
C TRP A 117 2.73 -9.30 1.77
N LYS A 118 2.76 -10.62 1.92
CA LYS A 118 2.06 -11.25 3.03
C LYS A 118 2.71 -10.93 4.37
N ALA A 119 4.03 -11.04 4.43
CA ALA A 119 4.75 -10.88 5.69
C ALA A 119 4.87 -9.42 6.13
N PHE A 120 5.08 -8.51 5.18
CA PHE A 120 5.40 -7.13 5.52
C PHE A 120 4.26 -6.15 5.28
N TYR A 121 3.17 -6.59 4.67
CA TYR A 121 2.01 -5.74 4.45
C TYR A 121 0.73 -6.33 5.01
N TRP A 122 0.29 -7.48 4.49
CA TRP A 122 -1.04 -7.97 4.88
C TRP A 122 -1.12 -8.39 6.33
N ALA A 123 -0.11 -9.07 6.84
CA ALA A 123 -0.13 -9.50 8.24
C ALA A 123 -0.06 -8.31 9.21
N PRO A 124 0.89 -7.37 9.05
CA PRO A 124 0.91 -6.22 9.96
C PRO A 124 -0.32 -5.31 9.78
N LEU A 125 -0.85 -5.21 8.57
CA LEU A 125 -2.05 -4.40 8.34
C LEU A 125 -3.24 -4.98 9.09
N LYS A 126 -3.41 -6.30 9.05
CA LYS A 126 -4.50 -6.94 9.78
C LYS A 126 -4.40 -6.66 11.29
N ARG A 127 -3.21 -6.79 11.83
CA ARG A 127 -3.01 -6.53 13.26
C ARG A 127 -3.33 -5.09 13.62
N TYR A 128 -2.87 -4.17 12.80
CA TYR A 128 -3.11 -2.75 13.01
C TYR A 128 -4.60 -2.44 12.97
N LEU A 129 -5.30 -2.96 11.96
CA LEU A 129 -6.72 -2.67 11.81
C LEU A 129 -7.55 -3.29 12.92
N LYS A 130 -7.17 -4.47 13.42
CA LYS A 130 -7.88 -5.07 14.53
C LYS A 130 -7.81 -4.19 15.77
N GLY A 131 -6.65 -3.63 16.03
CA GLY A 131 -6.46 -2.81 17.22
C GLY A 131 -7.10 -1.44 17.10
N ARG A 132 -7.44 -1.01 15.90
CA ARG A 132 -7.95 0.35 15.70
C ARG A 132 -9.38 0.39 15.18
N ARG A 133 -10.07 -0.73 15.18
CA ARG A 133 -11.39 -0.77 14.56
C ARG A 133 -12.39 0.16 15.23
N ARG A 134 -12.19 0.51 16.50
CA ARG A 134 -13.09 1.41 17.18
C ARG A 134 -12.94 2.86 16.76
N SER A 135 -11.80 3.22 16.26
CA SER A 135 -11.57 4.58 15.83
C SER A 135 -11.59 4.72 14.33
N ASP A 136 -12.11 3.74 13.65
CA ASP A 136 -12.19 3.77 12.21
C ASP A 136 -13.09 4.84 11.71
N GLY A 137 -12.88 5.23 10.47
CA GLY A 137 -13.73 6.20 9.82
C GLY A 137 -13.28 7.62 10.02
N ARG A 138 -12.33 7.84 10.88
CA ARG A 138 -11.82 9.19 11.05
C ARG A 138 -10.87 9.52 9.91
N PRO A 139 -10.99 10.70 9.34
CA PRO A 139 -10.03 11.12 8.30
C PRO A 139 -8.66 11.30 8.90
N CYS A 140 -7.66 11.37 8.07
CA CYS A 140 -6.32 11.70 8.52
C CYS A 140 -6.38 13.02 9.27
N PRO A 141 -5.69 13.15 10.40
CA PRO A 141 -5.73 14.40 11.14
C PRO A 141 -5.24 15.55 10.26
N PRO A 142 -5.93 16.66 10.31
CA PRO A 142 -5.55 17.76 9.43
C PRO A 142 -4.16 18.29 9.70
N ARG A 143 -3.78 18.33 10.96
CA ARG A 143 -2.50 18.80 11.32
C ARG A 143 -1.46 17.85 10.82
N SER A 144 -1.78 16.64 10.78
CA SER A 144 -0.86 15.72 10.21
C SER A 144 -0.96 15.76 8.74
N ARG A 145 -1.38 16.87 8.19
CA ARG A 145 -1.27 17.03 6.79
C ARG A 145 0.11 16.70 6.37
N ALA A 146 1.05 16.82 7.25
CA ALA A 146 2.37 16.36 6.95
C ALA A 146 2.41 14.87 6.75
N THR A 147 1.56 14.14 7.40
CA THR A 147 1.56 12.69 7.32
C THR A 147 0.57 12.17 6.32
N CYS A 148 -0.35 13.00 5.89
CA CYS A 148 -1.37 12.58 4.95
C CYS A 148 -1.27 13.28 3.62
N ARG A 149 -0.07 13.68 3.25
CA ARG A 149 0.06 14.38 2.01
C ARG A 149 0.54 13.62 0.90
#